data_ad12539aa7d1d02fd45b30893f3dec7a
#
_entry.id   ad12539aa7d1d02fd45b30893f3dec7a
#
_cell.length_a   1.000
_cell.length_b   1.000
_cell.length_c   1.000
_cell.angle_alpha   90.00
_cell.angle_beta   90.00
_cell.angle_gamma   90.00
#
_symmetry.space_group_name_H-M   'P 1'
#
loop_
_entity.id
_entity.type
_entity.pdbx_description
1 polymer ?
#
loop_
_entity_poly.entity_id
_entity_poly.type
_entity_poly.pdbx_seq_one_letter_code
_entity_poly.pdbx_strand_id
1 'polypeptide(L)'
;MQQPQAHYLVLTAVGTNRPGIVNTITRHVSSCDCNIEDSRLALLGGEFTFIMLLSGSWNAIARIESTLPVTAAELNLMIVMKRTVCEPKAPYPAMVWVQVDVDDSPHIIEKFTDFFASRNLDIAELASKTLARAGQVPLLSIQIAAHCQNCALEQHSVIDDFHALCQKLGAQGNINVAVHSQPEQP
;
A
#
# COMPACT_ATOMS: atom_id res chain seq x y z
N MET A 1 -7.90 -20.33 -29.07
CA MET A 1 -8.55 -20.50 -27.77
C MET A 1 -8.36 -19.19 -27.04
N GLN A 2 -9.41 -18.38 -26.86
CA GLN A 2 -9.32 -17.18 -26.04
C GLN A 2 -9.06 -17.62 -24.60
N GLN A 3 -8.01 -17.09 -23.97
CA GLN A 3 -7.81 -17.27 -22.54
C GLN A 3 -9.02 -16.70 -21.81
N PRO A 4 -9.61 -17.40 -20.83
CA PRO A 4 -10.74 -16.88 -20.09
C PRO A 4 -10.30 -15.55 -19.46
N GLN A 5 -11.03 -14.49 -19.75
CA GLN A 5 -10.76 -13.16 -19.25
C GLN A 5 -10.88 -13.20 -17.72
N ALA A 6 -9.77 -12.99 -17.03
CA ALA A 6 -9.75 -12.91 -15.56
C ALA A 6 -10.48 -11.63 -15.11
N HIS A 7 -11.34 -11.78 -14.13
CA HIS A 7 -12.02 -10.68 -13.46
C HIS A 7 -11.34 -10.42 -12.11
N TYR A 8 -11.30 -9.17 -11.71
CA TYR A 8 -10.60 -8.76 -10.51
C TYR A 8 -11.53 -8.05 -9.52
N LEU A 9 -11.27 -8.28 -8.23
CA LEU A 9 -12.01 -7.72 -7.12
C LEU A 9 -11.04 -7.24 -6.04
N VAL A 10 -11.14 -5.98 -5.65
CA VAL A 10 -10.50 -5.50 -4.42
C VAL A 10 -11.47 -5.75 -3.27
N LEU A 11 -10.98 -6.43 -2.25
CA LEU A 11 -11.67 -6.69 -0.99
C LEU A 11 -10.92 -6.00 0.13
N THR A 12 -11.62 -5.21 0.94
CA THR A 12 -11.11 -4.66 2.20
C THR A 12 -11.96 -5.16 3.35
N ALA A 13 -11.32 -5.69 4.38
CA ALA A 13 -11.96 -6.12 5.62
C ALA A 13 -11.35 -5.38 6.81
N VAL A 14 -12.20 -4.90 7.71
CA VAL A 14 -11.81 -4.20 8.95
C VAL A 14 -12.60 -4.78 10.12
N GLY A 15 -11.94 -5.00 11.25
CA GLY A 15 -12.61 -5.43 12.48
C GLY A 15 -11.64 -5.83 13.58
N THR A 16 -12.18 -6.23 14.71
CA THR A 16 -11.39 -6.61 15.87
C THR A 16 -10.52 -7.83 15.59
N ASN A 17 -9.24 -7.71 15.89
CA ASN A 17 -8.28 -8.78 15.64
C ASN A 17 -8.57 -10.00 16.52
N ARG A 18 -8.76 -11.15 15.88
CA ARG A 18 -8.94 -12.46 16.55
C ARG A 18 -8.17 -13.54 15.79
N PRO A 19 -7.57 -14.52 16.51
CA PRO A 19 -6.91 -15.65 15.86
C PRO A 19 -7.86 -16.37 14.89
N GLY A 20 -7.36 -16.70 13.70
CA GLY A 20 -8.10 -17.48 12.69
C GLY A 20 -8.93 -16.65 11.70
N ILE A 21 -9.14 -15.35 11.90
CA ILE A 21 -9.92 -14.50 10.98
C ILE A 21 -9.35 -14.54 9.56
N VAL A 22 -8.04 -14.32 9.43
CA VAL A 22 -7.37 -14.32 8.12
C VAL A 22 -7.53 -15.69 7.43
N ASN A 23 -7.34 -16.77 8.20
CA ASN A 23 -7.53 -18.13 7.66
C ASN A 23 -8.97 -18.38 7.20
N THR A 24 -9.98 -17.88 7.93
CA THR A 24 -11.38 -18.02 7.53
C THR A 24 -11.66 -17.28 6.23
N ILE A 25 -11.18 -16.03 6.11
CA ILE A 25 -11.36 -15.23 4.89
C ILE A 25 -10.65 -15.89 3.70
N THR A 26 -9.38 -16.31 3.86
CA THR A 26 -8.61 -16.91 2.77
C THR A 26 -9.18 -18.26 2.33
N ARG A 27 -9.70 -19.07 3.26
CA ARG A 27 -10.44 -20.29 2.93
C ARG A 27 -11.71 -20.01 2.14
N HIS A 28 -12.45 -18.96 2.54
CA HIS A 28 -13.66 -18.56 1.82
C HIS A 28 -13.33 -18.16 0.38
N VAL A 29 -12.29 -17.33 0.20
CA VAL A 29 -11.78 -16.95 -1.13
C VAL A 29 -11.45 -18.18 -1.98
N SER A 30 -10.70 -19.14 -1.43
CA SER A 30 -10.31 -20.36 -2.12
C SER A 30 -11.53 -21.23 -2.46
N SER A 31 -12.53 -21.31 -1.57
CA SER A 31 -13.76 -22.08 -1.81
C SER A 31 -14.63 -21.52 -2.93
N CYS A 32 -14.42 -20.25 -3.28
CA CYS A 32 -15.08 -19.59 -4.41
C CYS A 32 -14.30 -19.72 -5.73
N ASP A 33 -13.20 -20.49 -5.76
CA ASP A 33 -12.30 -20.63 -6.91
C ASP A 33 -11.65 -19.29 -7.33
N CYS A 34 -11.42 -18.38 -6.35
CA CYS A 34 -10.67 -17.13 -6.54
C CYS A 34 -9.22 -17.32 -6.10
N ASN A 35 -8.31 -16.65 -6.81
CA ASN A 35 -6.90 -16.51 -6.45
C ASN A 35 -6.65 -15.20 -5.74
N ILE A 36 -5.68 -15.16 -4.81
CA ILE A 36 -5.20 -13.95 -4.16
C ILE A 36 -3.95 -13.50 -4.91
N GLU A 37 -4.05 -12.39 -5.63
CA GLU A 37 -2.94 -11.83 -6.42
C GLU A 37 -2.00 -10.98 -5.57
N ASP A 38 -2.55 -10.21 -4.65
CA ASP A 38 -1.81 -9.35 -3.71
C ASP A 38 -2.62 -9.16 -2.43
N SER A 39 -1.95 -8.92 -1.33
CA SER A 39 -2.62 -8.63 -0.06
C SER A 39 -1.75 -7.83 0.89
N ARG A 40 -2.40 -7.02 1.71
CA ARG A 40 -1.77 -6.27 2.80
C ARG A 40 -2.62 -6.42 4.05
N LEU A 41 -1.96 -6.65 5.18
CA LEU A 41 -2.59 -6.73 6.49
C LEU A 41 -1.86 -5.79 7.44
N ALA A 42 -2.61 -5.01 8.20
CA ALA A 42 -2.08 -4.16 9.26
C ALA A 42 -2.91 -4.25 10.52
N LEU A 43 -2.26 -4.11 11.67
CA LEU A 43 -2.88 -3.96 12.97
C LEU A 43 -2.74 -2.50 13.40
N LEU A 44 -3.87 -1.81 13.54
CA LEU A 44 -3.94 -0.40 13.90
C LEU A 44 -4.85 -0.22 15.11
N GLY A 45 -4.26 0.10 16.26
CA GLY A 45 -5.00 0.10 17.52
C GLY A 45 -5.46 -1.30 17.91
N GLY A 46 -6.75 -1.46 18.21
CA GLY A 46 -7.38 -2.76 18.50
C GLY A 46 -7.94 -3.47 17.28
N GLU A 47 -7.83 -2.86 16.12
CA GLU A 47 -8.45 -3.35 14.89
C GLU A 47 -7.40 -3.88 13.91
N PHE A 48 -7.77 -4.91 13.13
CA PHE A 48 -7.00 -5.30 11.97
C PHE A 48 -7.64 -4.75 10.69
N THR A 49 -6.81 -4.48 9.69
CA THR A 49 -7.24 -4.21 8.34
C THR A 49 -6.60 -5.19 7.39
N PHE A 50 -7.37 -5.70 6.46
CA PHE A 50 -6.89 -6.65 5.46
C PHE A 50 -7.44 -6.25 4.11
N ILE A 51 -6.56 -5.89 3.19
CA ILE A 51 -6.89 -5.59 1.81
C ILE A 51 -6.31 -6.66 0.89
N MET A 52 -7.09 -7.12 -0.07
CA MET A 52 -6.69 -8.14 -1.04
C MET A 52 -7.13 -7.75 -2.44
N LEU A 53 -6.29 -8.08 -3.42
CA LEU A 53 -6.65 -8.15 -4.83
C LEU A 53 -6.92 -9.61 -5.17
N LEU A 54 -8.13 -9.91 -5.59
CA LEU A 54 -8.58 -11.23 -5.98
C LEU A 54 -8.76 -11.31 -7.50
N SER A 55 -8.47 -12.48 -8.06
CA SER A 55 -8.77 -12.81 -9.45
C SER A 55 -9.58 -14.10 -9.58
N GLY A 56 -10.34 -14.20 -10.64
CA GLY A 56 -11.12 -15.42 -10.90
C GLY A 56 -11.99 -15.30 -12.16
N SER A 57 -12.75 -16.34 -12.43
CA SER A 57 -13.79 -16.28 -13.45
C SER A 57 -14.90 -15.30 -13.02
N TRP A 58 -15.72 -14.83 -13.94
CA TRP A 58 -16.88 -14.00 -13.62
C TRP A 58 -17.77 -14.65 -12.54
N ASN A 59 -17.99 -15.97 -12.64
CA ASN A 59 -18.80 -16.71 -11.68
C ASN A 59 -18.12 -16.83 -10.31
N ALA A 60 -16.81 -16.99 -10.26
CA ALA A 60 -16.03 -17.03 -9.00
C ALA A 60 -16.15 -15.71 -8.26
N ILE A 61 -15.96 -14.58 -8.97
CA ILE A 61 -16.10 -13.23 -8.40
C ILE A 61 -17.55 -12.99 -7.94
N ALA A 62 -18.54 -13.34 -8.75
CA ALA A 62 -19.94 -13.19 -8.36
C ALA A 62 -20.31 -14.03 -7.12
N ARG A 63 -19.71 -15.23 -6.98
CA ARG A 63 -19.91 -16.10 -5.82
C ARG A 63 -19.36 -15.45 -4.55
N ILE A 64 -18.13 -14.91 -4.60
CA ILE A 64 -17.54 -14.27 -3.42
C ILE A 64 -18.29 -13.01 -3.03
N GLU A 65 -18.74 -12.19 -3.99
CA GLU A 65 -19.56 -11.01 -3.72
C GLU A 65 -20.88 -11.33 -3.00
N SER A 66 -21.48 -12.49 -3.30
CA SER A 66 -22.75 -12.90 -2.71
C SER A 66 -22.58 -13.61 -1.37
N THR A 67 -21.48 -14.33 -1.13
CA THR A 67 -21.35 -15.21 0.05
C THR A 67 -20.46 -14.61 1.13
N LEU A 68 -19.44 -13.84 0.80
CA LEU A 68 -18.52 -13.27 1.77
C LEU A 68 -19.19 -12.31 2.77
N PRO A 69 -20.22 -11.50 2.41
CA PRO A 69 -20.91 -10.66 3.38
C PRO A 69 -21.52 -11.40 4.57
N VAL A 70 -22.02 -12.62 4.34
CA VAL A 70 -22.55 -13.46 5.42
C VAL A 70 -21.44 -13.90 6.37
N THR A 71 -20.34 -14.43 5.82
CA THR A 71 -19.16 -14.81 6.61
C THR A 71 -18.56 -13.63 7.37
N ALA A 72 -18.51 -12.44 6.74
CA ALA A 72 -18.03 -11.24 7.38
C ALA A 72 -18.91 -10.81 8.57
N ALA A 73 -20.24 -10.89 8.42
CA ALA A 73 -21.18 -10.61 9.51
C ALA A 73 -20.99 -11.57 10.69
N GLU A 74 -20.80 -12.87 10.44
CA GLU A 74 -20.52 -13.87 11.48
C GLU A 74 -19.20 -13.59 12.22
N LEU A 75 -18.22 -13.03 11.52
CA LEU A 75 -16.93 -12.64 12.05
C LEU A 75 -16.93 -11.23 12.67
N ASN A 76 -18.04 -10.51 12.60
CA ASN A 76 -18.17 -9.11 13.00
C ASN A 76 -17.16 -8.19 12.28
N LEU A 77 -17.05 -8.36 10.96
CA LEU A 77 -16.19 -7.58 10.09
C LEU A 77 -17.01 -6.63 9.23
N MET A 78 -16.50 -5.43 9.06
CA MET A 78 -16.88 -4.55 7.96
C MET A 78 -16.10 -4.95 6.72
N ILE A 79 -16.80 -5.12 5.60
CA ILE A 79 -16.16 -5.38 4.32
C ILE A 79 -16.59 -4.39 3.25
N VAL A 80 -15.67 -4.06 2.36
CA VAL A 80 -15.92 -3.31 1.14
C VAL A 80 -15.37 -4.10 -0.02
N MET A 81 -16.18 -4.30 -1.05
CA MET A 81 -15.78 -4.99 -2.27
C MET A 81 -15.98 -4.07 -3.46
N LYS A 82 -15.00 -4.04 -4.36
CA LYS A 82 -15.05 -3.24 -5.59
C LYS A 82 -14.41 -4.03 -6.74
N ARG A 83 -15.19 -4.30 -7.79
CA ARG A 83 -14.62 -4.84 -9.04
C ARG A 83 -13.62 -3.84 -9.61
N THR A 84 -12.51 -4.35 -10.11
CA THR A 84 -11.43 -3.57 -10.69
C THR A 84 -10.90 -4.22 -11.96
N VAL A 85 -10.01 -3.55 -12.63
CA VAL A 85 -9.21 -4.08 -13.72
C VAL A 85 -7.77 -4.24 -13.22
N CYS A 86 -7.10 -5.31 -13.61
CA CYS A 86 -5.66 -5.39 -13.43
C CYS A 86 -5.04 -4.73 -14.65
N GLU A 87 -4.67 -3.47 -14.52
CA GLU A 87 -3.85 -2.84 -15.53
C GLU A 87 -2.48 -3.50 -15.50
N PRO A 88 -1.91 -3.90 -16.66
CA PRO A 88 -0.52 -4.30 -16.71
C PRO A 88 0.28 -3.15 -16.07
N LYS A 89 1.01 -3.45 -15.00
CA LYS A 89 1.90 -2.46 -14.39
C LYS A 89 2.81 -1.95 -15.51
N ALA A 90 2.53 -0.75 -16.01
CA ALA A 90 3.50 -0.06 -16.84
C ALA A 90 4.81 -0.05 -16.05
N PRO A 91 5.93 -0.47 -16.62
CA PRO A 91 7.19 -0.44 -15.89
C PRO A 91 7.45 1.02 -15.54
N TYR A 92 7.21 1.37 -14.28
CA TYR A 92 7.62 2.68 -13.81
C TYR A 92 9.14 2.74 -13.94
N PRO A 93 9.69 3.74 -14.63
CA PRO A 93 11.11 3.81 -14.90
C PRO A 93 11.95 3.95 -13.63
N ALA A 94 11.35 4.42 -12.54
CA ALA A 94 12.05 4.48 -11.25
C ALA A 94 11.09 4.36 -10.06
N MET A 95 11.62 3.89 -8.94
CA MET A 95 10.99 3.92 -7.63
C MET A 95 11.84 4.72 -6.65
N VAL A 96 11.17 5.52 -5.84
CA VAL A 96 11.76 6.31 -4.77
C VAL A 96 11.30 5.72 -3.44
N TRP A 97 12.24 5.34 -2.58
CA TRP A 97 11.98 4.92 -1.21
C TRP A 97 12.56 5.94 -0.25
N VAL A 98 11.77 6.37 0.71
CA VAL A 98 12.25 7.20 1.81
C VAL A 98 11.91 6.58 3.14
N GLN A 99 12.82 6.75 4.07
CA GLN A 99 12.60 6.50 5.48
C GLN A 99 12.96 7.76 6.25
N VAL A 100 12.07 8.21 7.13
CA VAL A 100 12.23 9.44 7.91
C VAL A 100 11.90 9.17 9.36
N ASP A 101 12.78 9.64 10.23
CA ASP A 101 12.56 9.70 11.66
C ASP A 101 12.60 11.16 12.11
N VAL A 102 11.54 11.61 12.76
CA VAL A 102 11.36 13.02 13.15
C VAL A 102 10.57 13.11 14.45
N ASP A 103 10.77 14.17 15.23
CA ASP A 103 9.94 14.46 16.39
C ASP A 103 8.47 14.63 15.96
N ASP A 104 7.57 13.87 16.59
CA ASP A 104 6.16 13.87 16.23
C ASP A 104 5.52 15.25 16.47
N SER A 105 4.95 15.81 15.44
CA SER A 105 4.20 17.06 15.51
C SER A 105 3.10 17.10 14.45
N PRO A 106 2.06 17.92 14.66
CA PRO A 106 1.00 18.08 13.67
C PRO A 106 1.53 18.42 12.28
N HIS A 107 0.90 17.90 11.25
CA HIS A 107 1.20 18.16 9.83
C HIS A 107 2.55 17.65 9.29
N ILE A 108 3.30 16.84 10.03
CA ILE A 108 4.58 16.29 9.53
C ILE A 108 4.35 15.38 8.31
N ILE A 109 3.41 14.46 8.38
CA ILE A 109 3.11 13.55 7.27
C ILE A 109 2.67 14.36 6.03
N GLU A 110 1.82 15.37 6.22
CA GLU A 110 1.37 16.28 5.16
C GLU A 110 2.56 16.92 4.42
N LYS A 111 3.57 17.43 5.15
CA LYS A 111 4.76 18.04 4.52
C LYS A 111 5.55 17.07 3.65
N PHE A 112 5.64 15.81 4.07
CA PHE A 112 6.29 14.78 3.24
C PHE A 112 5.43 14.39 2.05
N THR A 113 4.12 14.22 2.22
CA THR A 113 3.23 13.90 1.08
C THR A 113 3.15 15.03 0.07
N ASP A 114 3.17 16.29 0.51
CA ASP A 114 3.27 17.49 -0.36
C ASP A 114 4.56 17.51 -1.17
N PHE A 115 5.68 17.07 -0.56
CA PHE A 115 6.95 16.93 -1.27
C PHE A 115 6.82 15.98 -2.46
N PHE A 116 6.16 14.82 -2.28
CA PHE A 116 5.94 13.86 -3.35
C PHE A 116 4.96 14.40 -4.41
N ALA A 117 3.84 14.95 -3.97
CA ALA A 117 2.81 15.49 -4.86
C ALA A 117 3.34 16.63 -5.75
N SER A 118 4.13 17.55 -5.18
CA SER A 118 4.70 18.69 -5.92
C SER A 118 5.70 18.28 -7.00
N ARG A 119 6.20 17.05 -6.97
CA ARG A 119 7.15 16.48 -7.93
C ARG A 119 6.54 15.41 -8.83
N ASN A 120 5.22 15.27 -8.84
CA ASN A 120 4.51 14.21 -9.57
C ASN A 120 5.03 12.80 -9.25
N LEU A 121 5.42 12.58 -7.99
CA LEU A 121 5.75 11.26 -7.48
C LEU A 121 4.48 10.61 -6.93
N ASP A 122 4.08 9.51 -7.53
CA ASP A 122 2.86 8.79 -7.15
C ASP A 122 3.14 7.86 -5.97
N ILE A 123 2.56 8.17 -4.80
CA ILE A 123 2.76 7.37 -3.59
C ILE A 123 2.06 6.02 -3.76
N ALA A 124 2.86 4.96 -3.81
CA ALA A 124 2.39 3.59 -3.89
C ALA A 124 2.16 2.97 -2.50
N GLU A 125 2.98 3.36 -1.52
CA GLU A 125 2.94 2.83 -0.17
C GLU A 125 3.36 3.89 0.84
N LEU A 126 2.61 4.02 1.94
CA LEU A 126 2.95 4.89 3.06
C LEU A 126 2.66 4.15 4.35
N ALA A 127 3.66 4.04 5.21
CA ALA A 127 3.51 3.53 6.56
C ALA A 127 4.11 4.53 7.54
N SER A 128 3.43 4.77 8.66
CA SER A 128 3.95 5.62 9.71
C SER A 128 3.66 5.02 11.08
N LYS A 129 4.57 5.24 12.03
CA LYS A 129 4.43 4.77 13.39
C LYS A 129 5.01 5.78 14.37
N THR A 130 4.21 6.17 15.36
CA THR A 130 4.68 6.96 16.48
C THR A 130 5.24 6.05 17.57
N LEU A 131 6.47 6.32 17.99
CA LEU A 131 7.20 5.60 19.01
C LEU A 131 7.36 6.48 20.23
N ALA A 132 6.84 6.04 21.38
CA ALA A 132 7.00 6.75 22.64
C ALA A 132 8.48 6.74 23.07
N ARG A 133 8.99 7.90 23.51
CA ARG A 133 10.32 8.06 24.11
C ARG A 133 10.17 8.62 25.52
N ALA A 134 10.76 7.95 26.50
CA ALA A 134 10.65 8.37 27.90
C ALA A 134 11.25 9.77 28.10
N GLY A 135 10.41 10.72 28.57
CA GLY A 135 10.85 12.10 28.88
C GLY A 135 11.15 12.96 27.65
N GLN A 136 10.83 12.54 26.45
CA GLN A 136 11.06 13.26 25.20
C GLN A 136 9.79 13.31 24.35
N VAL A 137 9.79 14.17 23.33
CA VAL A 137 8.74 14.16 22.28
C VAL A 137 8.76 12.79 21.59
N PRO A 138 7.61 12.17 21.35
CA PRO A 138 7.53 10.90 20.61
C PRO A 138 8.22 11.02 19.24
N LEU A 139 8.79 9.92 18.77
CA LEU A 139 9.40 9.81 17.46
C LEU A 139 8.38 9.32 16.46
N LEU A 140 8.19 10.03 15.37
CA LEU A 140 7.42 9.59 14.23
C LEU A 140 8.37 8.99 13.18
N SER A 141 8.22 7.70 12.91
CA SER A 141 8.92 6.99 11.84
C SER A 141 7.99 6.86 10.64
N ILE A 142 8.43 7.31 9.47
CA ILE A 142 7.64 7.33 8.23
C ILE A 142 8.42 6.57 7.16
N GLN A 143 7.73 5.70 6.43
CA GLN A 143 8.25 5.01 5.25
C GLN A 143 7.32 5.29 4.09
N ILE A 144 7.88 5.75 2.97
CA ILE A 144 7.13 6.01 1.74
C ILE A 144 7.85 5.35 0.57
N ALA A 145 7.08 4.64 -0.24
CA ALA A 145 7.49 4.18 -1.56
C ALA A 145 6.64 4.90 -2.61
N ALA A 146 7.28 5.47 -3.61
CA ALA A 146 6.59 6.20 -4.67
C ALA A 146 7.12 5.82 -6.05
N HIS A 147 6.23 5.81 -7.02
CA HIS A 147 6.57 5.65 -8.42
C HIS A 147 6.99 6.99 -9.02
N CYS A 148 8.00 6.97 -9.86
CA CYS A 148 8.48 8.13 -10.58
C CYS A 148 8.51 7.85 -12.08
N GLN A 149 7.87 8.71 -12.85
CA GLN A 149 7.86 8.59 -14.31
C GLN A 149 9.09 9.24 -14.97
N ASN A 150 9.68 10.27 -14.37
CA ASN A 150 10.74 11.09 -14.99
C ASN A 150 12.03 11.17 -14.16
N CYS A 151 12.20 10.38 -13.11
CA CYS A 151 13.34 10.50 -12.19
C CYS A 151 14.73 10.21 -12.81
N ALA A 152 14.81 9.59 -13.98
CA ALA A 152 16.10 9.34 -14.61
C ALA A 152 16.87 10.63 -14.94
N LEU A 153 16.15 11.75 -15.15
CA LEU A 153 16.73 13.06 -15.49
C LEU A 153 16.92 13.98 -14.29
N GLU A 154 16.20 13.74 -13.18
CA GLU A 154 16.13 14.66 -12.03
C GLU A 154 16.56 14.00 -10.70
N GLN A 155 17.20 12.85 -10.72
CA GLN A 155 17.57 12.09 -9.52
C GLN A 155 18.28 12.93 -8.45
N HIS A 156 19.28 13.71 -8.84
CA HIS A 156 20.07 14.53 -7.93
C HIS A 156 19.22 15.62 -7.29
N SER A 157 18.35 16.27 -8.07
CA SER A 157 17.46 17.32 -7.56
C SER A 157 16.47 16.77 -6.53
N VAL A 158 15.88 15.60 -6.75
CA VAL A 158 14.93 14.98 -5.80
C VAL A 158 15.62 14.61 -4.49
N ILE A 159 16.84 14.09 -4.57
CA ILE A 159 17.64 13.72 -3.38
C ILE A 159 18.03 14.95 -2.57
N ASP A 160 18.56 15.99 -3.24
CA ASP A 160 19.00 17.22 -2.58
C ASP A 160 17.82 17.95 -1.92
N ASP A 161 16.70 18.07 -2.62
CA ASP A 161 15.49 18.70 -2.12
C ASP A 161 14.89 17.92 -0.93
N PHE A 162 14.94 16.59 -0.96
CA PHE A 162 14.50 15.76 0.17
C PHE A 162 15.37 15.99 1.40
N HIS A 163 16.69 16.04 1.25
CA HIS A 163 17.59 16.33 2.34
C HIS A 163 17.40 17.76 2.89
N ALA A 164 17.14 18.73 2.01
CA ALA A 164 16.81 20.10 2.44
C ALA A 164 15.50 20.15 3.23
N LEU A 165 14.48 19.38 2.82
CA LEU A 165 13.23 19.25 3.59
C LEU A 165 13.48 18.61 4.98
N CYS A 166 14.24 17.51 5.03
CA CYS A 166 14.60 16.87 6.29
C CYS A 166 15.33 17.83 7.22
N GLN A 167 16.30 18.57 6.72
CA GLN A 167 17.04 19.57 7.50
C GLN A 167 16.11 20.65 8.06
N LYS A 168 15.20 21.18 7.23
CA LYS A 168 14.19 22.19 7.63
C LYS A 168 13.27 21.69 8.74
N LEU A 169 12.96 20.40 8.76
CA LEU A 169 12.05 19.77 9.72
C LEU A 169 12.77 19.17 10.94
N GLY A 170 14.11 19.24 10.98
CA GLY A 170 14.90 18.56 12.02
C GLY A 170 14.77 17.04 11.96
N ALA A 171 14.48 16.49 10.77
CA ALA A 171 14.27 15.08 10.55
C ALA A 171 15.58 14.38 10.13
N GLN A 172 15.71 13.12 10.51
CA GLN A 172 16.71 12.20 9.96
C GLN A 172 16.04 11.39 8.85
N GLY A 173 16.48 11.59 7.61
CA GLY A 173 15.87 10.94 6.45
C GLY A 173 16.90 10.30 5.53
N ASN A 174 16.54 9.11 5.03
CA ASN A 174 17.24 8.41 3.97
C ASN A 174 16.34 8.34 2.74
N ILE A 175 16.93 8.55 1.57
CA ILE A 175 16.26 8.42 0.27
C ILE A 175 17.06 7.50 -0.62
N ASN A 176 16.37 6.60 -1.30
CA ASN A 176 16.94 5.72 -2.32
C ASN A 176 16.08 5.80 -3.59
N VAL A 177 16.72 6.04 -4.71
CA VAL A 177 16.08 6.08 -6.02
C VAL A 177 16.64 4.94 -6.87
N ALA A 178 15.82 3.92 -7.14
CA ALA A 178 16.18 2.83 -8.05
C ALA A 178 15.54 3.06 -9.42
N VAL A 179 16.38 3.18 -10.42
CA VAL A 179 15.96 3.24 -11.83
C VAL A 179 15.92 1.82 -12.39
N HIS A 180 14.81 1.42 -12.94
CA HIS A 180 14.70 0.17 -13.67
C HIS A 180 15.23 0.40 -15.08
N SER A 181 16.44 -0.06 -15.36
CA SER A 181 16.93 -0.14 -16.75
C SER A 181 15.95 -1.05 -17.51
N GLN A 182 15.30 -0.53 -18.52
CA GLN A 182 14.58 -1.38 -19.46
C GLN A 182 15.60 -2.33 -20.08
N PRO A 183 15.34 -3.66 -20.13
CA PRO A 183 16.15 -4.51 -20.96
C PRO A 183 15.99 -3.97 -22.41
N GLU A 184 17.10 -3.62 -23.03
CA GLU A 184 17.14 -3.31 -24.47
C GLU A 184 16.44 -4.46 -25.20
N GLN A 185 15.35 -4.14 -25.86
CA GLN A 185 14.72 -5.07 -26.77
C GLN A 185 15.69 -5.31 -27.95
N PRO A 186 15.99 -6.57 -28.28
CA PRO A 186 16.80 -6.90 -29.46
C PRO A 186 16.10 -6.55 -30.77
#